data_c3c01a14769c4770b5ec37a0e156126a
#
_entry.id   c3c01a14769c4770b5ec37a0e156126a
#
_cell.length_a   1.000
_cell.length_b   1.000
_cell.length_c   1.000
_cell.angle_alpha   90.00
_cell.angle_beta   90.00
_cell.angle_gamma   90.00
#
_symmetry.space_group_name_H-M   'P 1'
#
loop_
_entity.id
_entity.type
_entity.pdbx_description
1 polymer ?
#
loop_
_entity_poly.entity_id
_entity_poly.type
_entity_poly.pdbx_seq_one_letter_code
_entity_poly.pdbx_strand_id
1 'polypeptide(L)'
;MQNRPIYYKKIDYERFPRAYAAIKDKIPLKNVIQIIGTNGKGSTGRFLANAIAAAGFSVGHYTSPHVFKLNERIYLGGRIAQSPVFALNSGASNFKNEQNSASASNFTEKQNSAKMQNFANRENSASQISISNLQNSATQNLHSEQNSALQSFVSTTRNFCSEHNFIARNSIDTQNYASTQNLWNSQDLKSPSEQNFKSAQSSLPISLGRDATDEELDFAHEFLQESLPAEFKDSLSYFEYLTLAAAVIFKDCDYCVIEAGMGGEFDATSSFGRTLSLFTPIGTDHLGMLGQNLEQIAHTKLITMDKEAILSDEMSEVPLRIAQQIAEQKGTHLRFATELLSKSEQAQIAEFCAHNNLPKFQISNLALALAAMKFLNLKFEISQLPPLNLRGRMEVLAPNLRVDVGHNELAAQQVAREITEIYGGKKIVLIYNAFADKDVAAVLRTLAPVVERVEIFNYEVADREMAAEAITRALDALKIPHSPFRGELRADEEYLVFGSFHLVENFILWLEARRG
;
A
#
# COMPACT_ATOMS: atom_id res chain seq x y z
N MET A 1 6.02 -15.42 10.80
CA MET A 1 6.01 -14.52 9.62
C MET A 1 7.33 -13.78 9.41
N GLN A 2 7.96 -13.25 10.46
CA GLN A 2 9.14 -12.35 10.39
C GLN A 2 10.42 -12.96 9.77
N ASN A 3 10.57 -14.27 9.74
CA ASN A 3 11.78 -14.93 9.22
C ASN A 3 11.74 -15.21 7.71
N ARG A 4 10.77 -14.67 6.98
CA ARG A 4 10.65 -14.88 5.54
C ARG A 4 11.54 -13.90 4.76
N PRO A 5 12.10 -14.31 3.61
CA PRO A 5 12.93 -13.41 2.82
C PRO A 5 12.10 -12.22 2.34
N ILE A 6 12.60 -11.01 2.59
CA ILE A 6 12.01 -9.77 2.07
C ILE A 6 12.20 -9.70 0.57
N TYR A 7 13.36 -10.16 0.07
CA TYR A 7 13.68 -10.23 -1.35
C TYR A 7 14.11 -11.63 -1.76
N TYR A 8 13.81 -12.00 -3.00
CA TYR A 8 14.20 -13.27 -3.56
C TYR A 8 15.65 -13.29 -4.03
N LYS A 9 16.35 -14.43 -3.85
CA LYS A 9 17.59 -14.71 -4.56
C LYS A 9 17.36 -14.91 -6.06
N LYS A 10 16.19 -15.42 -6.44
CA LYS A 10 15.72 -15.60 -7.82
C LYS A 10 14.22 -15.34 -7.84
N ILE A 11 13.78 -14.43 -8.73
CA ILE A 11 12.36 -14.09 -8.89
C ILE A 11 11.67 -15.26 -9.62
N ASP A 12 10.60 -15.78 -9.03
CA ASP A 12 9.68 -16.74 -9.63
C ASP A 12 8.29 -16.09 -9.66
N TYR A 13 7.94 -15.52 -10.81
CA TYR A 13 6.66 -14.83 -11.00
C TYR A 13 5.45 -15.76 -10.95
N GLU A 14 5.64 -17.07 -11.17
CA GLU A 14 4.57 -18.08 -11.15
C GLU A 14 4.32 -18.63 -9.74
N ARG A 15 5.20 -18.39 -8.79
CA ARG A 15 5.11 -18.98 -7.45
C ARG A 15 3.84 -18.54 -6.72
N PHE A 16 3.58 -17.24 -6.64
CA PHE A 16 2.38 -16.74 -5.96
C PHE A 16 1.09 -17.16 -6.67
N PRO A 17 0.94 -17.03 -8.01
CA PRO A 17 -0.22 -17.54 -8.72
C PRO A 17 -0.51 -19.02 -8.43
N ARG A 18 0.52 -19.87 -8.40
CA ARG A 18 0.37 -21.30 -8.08
C ARG A 18 -0.05 -21.53 -6.63
N ALA A 19 0.58 -20.81 -5.68
CA ALA A 19 0.23 -20.90 -4.27
C ALA A 19 -1.22 -20.45 -4.02
N TYR A 20 -1.65 -19.35 -4.61
CA TYR A 20 -3.02 -18.86 -4.52
C TYR A 20 -4.01 -19.84 -5.17
N ALA A 21 -3.72 -20.34 -6.37
CA ALA A 21 -4.58 -21.30 -7.06
C ALA A 21 -4.83 -22.57 -6.23
N ALA A 22 -3.86 -23.00 -5.41
CA ALA A 22 -3.99 -24.17 -4.55
C ALA A 22 -4.99 -23.99 -3.40
N ILE A 23 -5.26 -22.75 -2.99
CA ILE A 23 -6.12 -22.47 -1.82
C ILE A 23 -7.29 -21.51 -2.11
N LYS A 24 -7.41 -20.97 -3.33
CA LYS A 24 -8.40 -19.94 -3.68
C LYS A 24 -9.85 -20.32 -3.33
N ASP A 25 -10.21 -21.60 -3.46
CA ASP A 25 -11.56 -22.08 -3.16
C ASP A 25 -11.87 -22.07 -1.66
N LYS A 26 -10.82 -22.02 -0.80
CA LYS A 26 -10.95 -21.90 0.66
C LYS A 26 -10.98 -20.43 1.14
N ILE A 27 -10.56 -19.50 0.29
CA ILE A 27 -10.49 -18.06 0.57
C ILE A 27 -11.16 -17.24 -0.55
N PRO A 28 -12.44 -17.45 -0.83
CA PRO A 28 -13.14 -16.74 -1.89
C PRO A 28 -13.24 -15.25 -1.53
N LEU A 29 -12.67 -14.38 -2.37
CA LEU A 29 -12.81 -12.93 -2.23
C LEU A 29 -13.99 -12.42 -3.05
N LYS A 30 -14.77 -11.48 -2.48
CA LYS A 30 -15.91 -10.86 -3.15
C LYS A 30 -15.58 -9.42 -3.51
N ASN A 31 -16.10 -8.95 -4.65
CA ASN A 31 -16.03 -7.55 -5.07
C ASN A 31 -14.64 -6.94 -4.84
N VAL A 32 -13.61 -7.54 -5.45
CA VAL A 32 -12.23 -7.08 -5.32
C VAL A 32 -12.02 -5.80 -6.12
N ILE A 33 -11.62 -4.73 -5.46
CA ILE A 33 -11.19 -3.47 -6.04
C ILE A 33 -9.68 -3.38 -5.87
N GLN A 34 -8.93 -3.42 -6.97
CA GLN A 34 -7.48 -3.30 -6.94
C GLN A 34 -7.05 -1.86 -7.18
N ILE A 35 -6.12 -1.36 -6.35
CA ILE A 35 -5.57 -0.01 -6.45
C ILE A 35 -4.11 -0.08 -6.86
N ILE A 36 -3.78 0.54 -7.98
CA ILE A 36 -2.45 0.54 -8.59
C ILE A 36 -2.01 1.99 -8.82
N GLY A 37 -0.72 2.26 -8.75
CA GLY A 37 -0.14 3.58 -9.01
C GLY A 37 1.21 3.76 -8.34
N THR A 38 1.73 4.98 -8.33
CA THR A 38 2.95 5.31 -7.60
C THR A 38 2.61 5.89 -6.24
N ASN A 39 1.88 6.99 -6.18
CA ASN A 39 1.47 7.64 -4.94
C ASN A 39 -0.06 7.65 -4.79
N GLY A 40 -0.55 7.80 -3.56
CA GLY A 40 -1.98 7.93 -3.27
C GLY A 40 -2.74 6.61 -3.07
N LYS A 41 -2.14 5.45 -3.38
CA LYS A 41 -2.82 4.15 -3.29
C LYS A 41 -3.45 3.89 -1.92
N GLY A 42 -2.66 3.96 -0.85
CA GLY A 42 -3.14 3.71 0.52
C GLY A 42 -4.22 4.70 0.97
N SER A 43 -4.06 6.00 0.64
CA SER A 43 -5.07 7.02 0.95
C SER A 43 -6.39 6.75 0.20
N THR A 44 -6.33 6.50 -1.11
CA THR A 44 -7.51 6.14 -1.92
C THR A 44 -8.18 4.88 -1.37
N GLY A 45 -7.40 3.85 -1.02
CA GLY A 45 -7.90 2.60 -0.45
C GLY A 45 -8.59 2.81 0.90
N ARG A 46 -8.01 3.61 1.79
CA ARG A 46 -8.60 3.90 3.09
C ARG A 46 -9.87 4.74 2.97
N PHE A 47 -9.89 5.75 2.10
CA PHE A 47 -11.13 6.51 1.81
C PHE A 47 -12.22 5.60 1.27
N LEU A 48 -11.91 4.74 0.31
CA LEU A 48 -12.87 3.79 -0.25
C LEU A 48 -13.38 2.81 0.80
N ALA A 49 -12.50 2.23 1.61
CA ALA A 49 -12.90 1.33 2.68
C ALA A 49 -13.80 2.01 3.70
N ASN A 50 -13.49 3.24 4.09
CA ASN A 50 -14.34 4.02 5.00
C ASN A 50 -15.70 4.32 4.37
N ALA A 51 -15.76 4.68 3.08
CA ALA A 51 -17.02 4.94 2.37
C ALA A 51 -17.89 3.67 2.26
N ILE A 52 -17.29 2.51 1.95
CA ILE A 52 -17.99 1.22 1.91
C ILE A 52 -18.53 0.85 3.30
N ALA A 53 -17.73 1.05 4.34
CA ALA A 53 -18.14 0.80 5.73
C ALA A 53 -19.29 1.73 6.16
N ALA A 54 -19.22 3.02 5.81
CA ALA A 54 -20.29 3.99 6.06
C ALA A 54 -21.60 3.63 5.32
N ALA A 55 -21.50 3.02 4.14
CA ALA A 55 -22.63 2.49 3.39
C ALA A 55 -23.23 1.20 4.01
N GLY A 56 -22.67 0.69 5.13
CA GLY A 56 -23.21 -0.45 5.89
C GLY A 56 -22.67 -1.82 5.47
N PHE A 57 -21.65 -1.88 4.61
CA PHE A 57 -21.03 -3.13 4.16
C PHE A 57 -19.79 -3.47 4.97
N SER A 58 -19.45 -4.76 5.03
CA SER A 58 -18.16 -5.22 5.54
C SER A 58 -17.10 -5.08 4.46
N VAL A 59 -15.92 -4.59 4.84
CA VAL A 59 -14.81 -4.34 3.92
C VAL A 59 -13.47 -4.67 4.55
N GLY A 60 -12.61 -5.33 3.78
CA GLY A 60 -11.21 -5.48 4.07
C GLY A 60 -10.37 -4.55 3.19
N HIS A 61 -9.40 -3.85 3.77
CA HIS A 61 -8.43 -3.04 3.02
C HIS A 61 -7.01 -3.49 3.31
N TYR A 62 -6.33 -3.99 2.27
CA TYR A 62 -4.92 -4.37 2.31
C TYR A 62 -4.07 -3.23 1.75
N THR A 63 -3.12 -2.74 2.54
CA THR A 63 -2.24 -1.61 2.19
C THR A 63 -0.78 -1.91 2.53
N SER A 64 0.18 -1.18 1.94
CA SER A 64 1.60 -1.35 2.20
C SER A 64 2.43 -0.11 1.86
N PRO A 65 3.55 0.13 2.57
CA PRO A 65 3.96 -0.48 3.83
C PRO A 65 3.22 0.11 5.05
N HIS A 66 3.47 -0.39 6.25
CA HIS A 66 3.04 0.21 7.51
C HIS A 66 4.04 1.25 8.03
N VAL A 67 3.63 2.05 9.01
CA VAL A 67 4.53 2.98 9.71
C VAL A 67 5.07 2.30 10.97
N PHE A 68 4.23 1.79 11.86
CA PHE A 68 4.66 1.20 13.14
C PHE A 68 4.43 -0.31 13.22
N LYS A 69 3.24 -0.79 12.91
CA LYS A 69 2.85 -2.18 13.13
C LYS A 69 2.38 -2.86 11.85
N LEU A 70 2.71 -4.14 11.74
CA LEU A 70 2.25 -5.01 10.65
C LEU A 70 0.73 -4.95 10.46
N ASN A 71 -0.02 -4.88 11.56
CA ASN A 71 -1.48 -4.84 11.62
C ASN A 71 -2.08 -3.71 10.77
N GLU A 72 -1.40 -2.55 10.67
CA GLU A 72 -1.82 -1.40 9.85
C GLU A 72 -2.03 -1.76 8.37
N ARG A 73 -1.39 -2.84 7.90
CA ARG A 73 -1.53 -3.31 6.51
C ARG A 73 -2.86 -3.97 6.23
N ILE A 74 -3.60 -4.39 7.26
CA ILE A 74 -4.86 -5.11 7.15
C ILE A 74 -5.92 -4.37 7.97
N TYR A 75 -6.75 -3.61 7.31
CA TYR A 75 -7.83 -2.85 7.93
C TYR A 75 -9.16 -3.52 7.67
N LEU A 76 -9.99 -3.59 8.70
CA LEU A 76 -11.35 -4.13 8.66
C LEU A 76 -12.35 -3.02 8.96
N GLY A 77 -13.33 -2.85 8.07
CA GLY A 77 -14.37 -1.82 8.21
C GLY A 77 -15.79 -2.38 8.22
N GLY A 78 -16.73 -1.58 8.75
CA GLY A 78 -18.13 -1.95 8.82
C GLY A 78 -18.42 -3.05 9.85
N ARG A 79 -19.37 -3.92 9.55
CA ARG A 79 -19.83 -4.95 10.50
C ARG A 79 -18.71 -5.91 10.96
N ILE A 80 -17.75 -6.21 10.10
CA ILE A 80 -16.68 -7.16 10.43
C ILE A 80 -15.70 -6.59 11.47
N ALA A 81 -15.59 -5.27 11.57
CA ALA A 81 -14.72 -4.63 12.56
C ALA A 81 -15.23 -4.78 14.01
N GLN A 82 -16.51 -5.12 14.18
CA GLN A 82 -17.16 -5.24 15.49
C GLN A 82 -17.03 -6.64 16.10
N SER A 83 -16.60 -7.63 15.32
CA SER A 83 -16.43 -9.01 15.78
C SER A 83 -15.11 -9.57 15.25
N PRO A 84 -14.36 -10.34 16.06
CA PRO A 84 -13.16 -11.01 15.57
C PRO A 84 -13.48 -11.98 14.43
N VAL A 85 -12.66 -11.98 13.39
CA VAL A 85 -12.85 -12.84 12.19
C VAL A 85 -12.92 -14.32 12.55
N PHE A 86 -12.12 -14.77 13.53
CA PHE A 86 -12.15 -16.16 14.00
C PHE A 86 -13.46 -16.53 14.71
N ALA A 87 -14.15 -15.58 15.35
CA ALA A 87 -15.45 -15.84 15.97
C ALA A 87 -16.55 -16.08 14.93
N LEU A 88 -16.46 -15.47 13.76
CA LEU A 88 -17.37 -15.70 12.64
C LEU A 88 -17.14 -17.08 11.99
N ASN A 89 -15.91 -17.61 12.10
CA ASN A 89 -15.52 -18.88 11.51
C ASN A 89 -15.67 -20.09 12.46
N SER A 90 -15.87 -19.86 13.77
CA SER A 90 -16.05 -20.93 14.76
C SER A 90 -17.38 -21.70 14.61
N GLY A 91 -18.30 -21.22 13.80
CA GLY A 91 -19.48 -21.99 13.34
C GLY A 91 -19.16 -23.21 12.47
N ALA A 92 -17.93 -23.30 11.93
CA ALA A 92 -17.48 -24.43 11.13
C ALA A 92 -16.79 -25.55 11.93
N SER A 93 -16.44 -25.31 13.20
CA SER A 93 -15.79 -26.33 14.05
C SER A 93 -16.76 -27.32 14.69
N ASN A 94 -18.08 -27.15 14.53
CA ASN A 94 -19.06 -28.15 14.95
C ASN A 94 -19.18 -29.35 13.98
N PHE A 95 -18.43 -29.36 12.86
CA PHE A 95 -18.44 -30.49 11.93
C PHE A 95 -17.49 -31.65 12.32
N LYS A 96 -16.68 -31.50 13.36
CA LYS A 96 -15.75 -32.57 13.80
C LYS A 96 -16.31 -33.53 14.85
N ASN A 97 -17.50 -33.29 15.41
CA ASN A 97 -18.05 -34.14 16.48
C ASN A 97 -19.26 -35.00 16.11
N GLU A 98 -19.68 -35.05 14.84
CA GLU A 98 -20.78 -35.93 14.42
C GLU A 98 -20.41 -37.15 13.56
N GLN A 99 -19.12 -37.46 13.42
CA GLN A 99 -18.66 -38.66 12.69
C GLN A 99 -18.21 -39.83 13.55
N ASN A 100 -18.69 -39.96 14.79
CA ASN A 100 -18.46 -41.16 15.58
C ASN A 100 -19.77 -41.72 16.15
N SER A 101 -20.71 -42.03 15.32
CA SER A 101 -21.75 -43.06 15.61
C SER A 101 -22.61 -43.34 14.40
N ALA A 102 -22.13 -44.15 13.47
CA ALA A 102 -23.00 -44.97 12.64
C ALA A 102 -22.18 -46.16 12.11
N SER A 103 -22.56 -47.28 12.57
CA SER A 103 -22.13 -48.63 12.34
C SER A 103 -22.13 -49.03 10.86
N ALA A 104 -21.16 -49.91 10.58
CA ALA A 104 -20.99 -50.70 9.38
C ALA A 104 -22.30 -51.30 8.79
N SER A 105 -22.46 -51.15 7.48
CA SER A 105 -23.08 -52.18 6.66
C SER A 105 -22.57 -52.13 5.23
N ASN A 106 -22.06 -53.27 4.79
CA ASN A 106 -21.54 -53.65 3.47
C ASN A 106 -22.47 -53.26 2.32
N PHE A 107 -21.92 -52.76 1.21
CA PHE A 107 -22.36 -53.19 -0.11
C PHE A 107 -21.23 -53.16 -1.14
N THR A 108 -21.16 -54.24 -1.89
CA THR A 108 -20.25 -54.79 -2.85
C THR A 108 -19.96 -53.96 -4.11
N GLU A 109 -18.78 -54.16 -4.63
CA GLU A 109 -18.31 -53.85 -5.99
C GLU A 109 -19.24 -54.26 -7.11
N LYS A 110 -19.32 -53.42 -8.16
CA LYS A 110 -19.35 -53.90 -9.56
C LYS A 110 -18.96 -52.79 -10.54
N GLN A 111 -17.83 -53.00 -11.15
CA GLN A 111 -17.38 -52.76 -12.54
C GLN A 111 -18.24 -51.86 -13.43
N ASN A 112 -17.61 -50.82 -13.99
CA ASN A 112 -17.66 -50.58 -15.43
C ASN A 112 -16.45 -49.78 -15.92
N SER A 113 -15.45 -50.52 -16.39
CA SER A 113 -14.44 -50.07 -17.36
C SER A 113 -15.05 -50.13 -18.75
N ALA A 114 -14.87 -49.12 -19.53
CA ALA A 114 -14.69 -49.02 -20.98
C ALA A 114 -15.47 -47.84 -21.57
N LYS A 115 -14.69 -46.90 -22.06
CA LYS A 115 -14.89 -46.05 -23.25
C LYS A 115 -14.35 -44.63 -23.03
N MET A 116 -13.12 -44.44 -23.30
CA MET A 116 -12.56 -43.21 -23.88
C MET A 116 -11.12 -43.50 -24.38
N GLN A 117 -11.03 -44.15 -25.48
CA GLN A 117 -9.93 -44.05 -26.42
C GLN A 117 -10.55 -43.87 -27.80
N ASN A 118 -10.25 -42.70 -28.37
CA ASN A 118 -10.25 -42.35 -29.78
C ASN A 118 -10.81 -40.96 -30.01
N PHE A 119 -9.93 -39.99 -29.98
CA PHE A 119 -9.96 -38.81 -30.84
C PHE A 119 -8.66 -38.03 -30.65
N ALA A 120 -7.61 -38.51 -31.23
CA ALA A 120 -6.40 -37.73 -31.54
C ALA A 120 -5.81 -38.35 -32.82
N ASN A 121 -6.01 -37.64 -33.90
CA ASN A 121 -5.14 -37.58 -35.06
C ASN A 121 -5.94 -37.13 -36.28
N ARG A 122 -5.81 -35.87 -36.63
CA ARG A 122 -5.61 -35.38 -37.99
C ARG A 122 -5.59 -33.86 -38.04
N GLU A 123 -4.59 -33.37 -38.76
CA GLU A 123 -4.40 -32.00 -39.27
C GLU A 123 -3.68 -31.02 -38.34
N ASN A 124 -2.39 -30.96 -38.55
CA ASN A 124 -1.65 -29.70 -38.64
C ASN A 124 -0.25 -29.93 -39.17
N SER A 125 -0.05 -29.66 -40.41
CA SER A 125 1.24 -29.35 -40.98
C SER A 125 1.13 -28.05 -41.79
N ALA A 126 2.11 -27.15 -41.58
CA ALA A 126 2.36 -25.89 -42.30
C ALA A 126 1.64 -24.64 -41.79
N SER A 127 2.22 -23.96 -40.76
CA SER A 127 2.35 -22.47 -40.68
C SER A 127 2.89 -21.96 -39.31
N GLN A 128 3.82 -22.66 -38.64
CA GLN A 128 4.38 -22.22 -37.35
C GLN A 128 5.91 -22.07 -37.32
N ILE A 129 6.58 -21.63 -38.36
CA ILE A 129 8.07 -21.51 -38.36
C ILE A 129 8.59 -20.07 -38.52
N SER A 130 7.83 -19.02 -38.43
CA SER A 130 8.39 -17.66 -38.60
C SER A 130 8.12 -16.63 -37.49
N ILE A 131 7.40 -16.96 -36.43
CA ILE A 131 7.13 -16.00 -35.35
C ILE A 131 7.86 -16.33 -34.04
N SER A 132 8.25 -17.59 -33.83
CA SER A 132 8.94 -18.03 -32.59
C SER A 132 10.40 -17.60 -32.48
N ASN A 133 11.08 -17.31 -33.58
CA ASN A 133 12.51 -16.97 -33.58
C ASN A 133 12.80 -15.48 -33.35
N LEU A 134 11.82 -14.60 -33.50
CA LEU A 134 11.96 -13.17 -33.21
C LEU A 134 11.59 -12.80 -31.77
N GLN A 135 10.72 -13.57 -31.14
CA GLN A 135 10.36 -13.36 -29.73
C GLN A 135 11.41 -13.91 -28.76
N ASN A 136 12.07 -15.02 -29.10
CA ASN A 136 13.09 -15.62 -28.22
C ASN A 136 14.40 -14.83 -28.15
N SER A 137 14.79 -14.11 -29.20
CA SER A 137 16.02 -13.29 -29.16
C SER A 137 15.85 -11.98 -28.39
N ALA A 138 14.68 -11.35 -28.42
CA ALA A 138 14.41 -10.15 -27.64
C ALA A 138 14.25 -10.44 -26.13
N THR A 139 13.63 -11.57 -25.78
CA THR A 139 13.43 -11.98 -24.38
C THR A 139 14.72 -12.47 -23.73
N GLN A 140 15.61 -13.14 -24.47
CA GLN A 140 16.90 -13.59 -23.93
C GLN A 140 17.90 -12.46 -23.71
N ASN A 141 17.90 -11.41 -24.53
CA ASN A 141 18.76 -10.25 -24.33
C ASN A 141 18.29 -9.39 -23.14
N LEU A 142 16.98 -9.22 -22.95
CA LEU A 142 16.43 -8.54 -21.76
C LEU A 142 16.73 -9.29 -20.46
N HIS A 143 16.70 -10.63 -20.46
CA HIS A 143 17.02 -11.43 -19.29
C HIS A 143 18.51 -11.46 -18.94
N SER A 144 19.40 -11.34 -19.92
CA SER A 144 20.86 -11.35 -19.66
C SER A 144 21.35 -10.02 -19.05
N GLU A 145 20.79 -8.91 -19.45
CA GLU A 145 21.14 -7.58 -18.86
C GLU A 145 20.53 -7.39 -17.47
N GLN A 146 19.30 -7.84 -17.22
CA GLN A 146 18.69 -7.82 -15.90
C GLN A 146 19.41 -8.72 -14.89
N ASN A 147 19.89 -9.90 -15.32
CA ASN A 147 20.67 -10.79 -14.47
C ASN A 147 22.06 -10.24 -14.11
N SER A 148 22.71 -9.48 -14.99
CA SER A 148 24.02 -8.89 -14.69
C SER A 148 23.92 -7.75 -13.67
N ALA A 149 22.88 -6.93 -13.72
CA ALA A 149 22.62 -5.88 -12.74
C ALA A 149 22.24 -6.44 -11.36
N LEU A 150 21.44 -7.53 -11.33
CA LEU A 150 21.09 -8.24 -10.09
C LEU A 150 22.28 -8.99 -9.49
N GLN A 151 23.18 -9.55 -10.30
CA GLN A 151 24.36 -10.26 -9.80
C GLN A 151 25.40 -9.31 -9.20
N SER A 152 25.54 -8.09 -9.71
CA SER A 152 26.40 -7.07 -9.09
C SER A 152 25.84 -6.58 -7.75
N PHE A 153 24.52 -6.48 -7.60
CA PHE A 153 23.86 -6.12 -6.34
C PHE A 153 23.97 -7.24 -5.29
N VAL A 154 23.84 -8.51 -5.70
CA VAL A 154 23.95 -9.69 -4.83
C VAL A 154 25.39 -9.98 -4.38
N SER A 155 26.40 -9.60 -5.17
CA SER A 155 27.81 -9.81 -4.77
C SER A 155 28.26 -8.83 -3.67
N THR A 156 27.66 -7.64 -3.61
CA THR A 156 27.96 -6.63 -2.58
C THR A 156 27.31 -6.99 -1.23
N THR A 157 26.16 -7.69 -1.25
CA THR A 157 25.44 -8.11 -0.03
C THR A 157 25.98 -9.39 0.62
N ARG A 158 26.80 -10.20 -0.08
CA ARG A 158 27.36 -11.45 0.47
C ARG A 158 28.37 -11.29 1.60
N ASN A 159 28.95 -10.12 1.77
CA ASN A 159 30.01 -9.89 2.78
C ASN A 159 29.46 -9.40 4.13
N PHE A 160 28.15 -9.19 4.29
CA PHE A 160 27.59 -8.60 5.53
C PHE A 160 26.78 -9.57 6.41
N CYS A 161 26.53 -10.80 6.00
CA CYS A 161 25.64 -11.73 6.70
C CYS A 161 26.28 -12.65 7.73
N SER A 162 27.46 -12.38 8.24
CA SER A 162 28.16 -13.32 9.15
C SER A 162 28.31 -12.94 10.61
N GLU A 163 27.85 -11.82 11.07
CA GLU A 163 27.91 -11.50 12.53
C GLU A 163 26.76 -10.60 12.94
N HIS A 164 25.84 -11.07 13.77
CA HIS A 164 25.20 -10.48 14.95
C HIS A 164 23.78 -11.02 15.18
N ASN A 165 23.69 -11.87 16.17
CA ASN A 165 22.45 -12.20 16.87
C ASN A 165 22.00 -10.98 17.69
N PHE A 166 20.79 -10.47 17.44
CA PHE A 166 20.14 -9.53 18.35
C PHE A 166 18.80 -10.10 18.84
N ILE A 167 18.73 -10.21 20.13
CA ILE A 167 17.59 -10.72 20.93
C ILE A 167 16.50 -9.67 20.92
N ALA A 168 15.27 -10.10 20.59
CA ALA A 168 14.06 -9.31 20.72
C ALA A 168 13.77 -8.97 22.19
N ARG A 169 13.72 -7.68 22.49
CA ARG A 169 12.98 -7.13 23.63
C ARG A 169 12.01 -6.14 23.04
N ASN A 170 10.72 -6.37 23.24
CA ASN A 170 9.81 -5.32 23.70
C ASN A 170 8.36 -5.78 23.56
N SER A 171 7.83 -6.20 24.71
CA SER A 171 6.42 -6.03 25.02
C SER A 171 6.24 -4.58 25.51
N ILE A 172 5.62 -3.72 24.70
CA ILE A 172 5.14 -2.42 25.16
C ILE A 172 3.61 -2.47 25.16
N ASP A 173 3.11 -2.19 26.34
CA ASP A 173 1.72 -2.25 26.77
C ASP A 173 0.82 -1.33 25.95
N THR A 174 -0.25 -1.90 25.37
CA THR A 174 -1.19 -1.24 24.46
C THR A 174 -2.19 -0.29 25.16
N GLN A 175 -2.06 -0.05 26.46
CA GLN A 175 -3.02 0.80 27.19
C GLN A 175 -2.78 2.31 27.06
N ASN A 176 -1.67 2.77 26.50
CA ASN A 176 -1.32 4.20 26.46
C ASN A 176 -1.74 4.95 25.19
N TYR A 177 -2.32 4.28 24.18
CA TYR A 177 -2.69 4.95 22.92
C TYR A 177 -3.97 5.80 22.98
N ALA A 178 -4.81 5.60 23.99
CA ALA A 178 -6.03 6.40 24.20
C ALA A 178 -5.79 7.71 25.00
N SER A 179 -4.63 7.87 25.65
CA SER A 179 -4.36 8.99 26.57
C SER A 179 -3.66 10.19 25.94
N THR A 180 -3.10 10.07 24.74
CA THR A 180 -2.36 11.18 24.10
C THR A 180 -3.24 12.32 23.53
N GLN A 181 -4.57 12.15 23.45
CA GLN A 181 -5.49 13.25 23.14
C GLN A 181 -5.83 14.13 24.35
N ASN A 182 -5.52 13.73 25.59
CA ASN A 182 -5.90 14.43 26.80
C ASN A 182 -4.79 15.26 27.48
N LEU A 183 -3.56 15.31 26.95
CA LEU A 183 -2.41 15.96 27.61
C LEU A 183 -2.19 17.44 27.19
N TRP A 184 -3.11 18.02 26.40
CA TRP A 184 -3.02 19.42 25.99
C TRP A 184 -3.77 20.40 26.91
N ASN A 185 -4.23 19.98 28.09
CA ASN A 185 -5.02 20.80 29.01
C ASN A 185 -4.27 21.20 30.29
N SER A 186 -3.01 21.63 30.24
CA SER A 186 -2.42 22.32 31.39
C SER A 186 -1.48 23.45 30.98
N GLN A 187 -2.02 24.62 31.15
CA GLN A 187 -1.41 25.90 31.55
C GLN A 187 -0.52 26.71 30.58
N ASP A 188 -1.07 27.90 30.28
CA ASP A 188 -0.42 29.16 29.93
C ASP A 188 0.07 29.39 28.50
N LEU A 189 -0.92 29.67 27.60
CA LEU A 189 -0.73 30.69 26.55
C LEU A 189 -2.12 31.04 25.98
N LYS A 190 -2.73 32.16 26.46
CA LYS A 190 -3.97 32.69 25.93
C LYS A 190 -3.72 33.40 24.60
N SER A 191 -4.33 32.90 23.51
CA SER A 191 -4.53 33.65 22.27
C SER A 191 -6.02 33.71 21.89
N PRO A 192 -6.50 34.70 21.13
CA PRO A 192 -7.94 35.11 21.05
C PRO A 192 -8.83 34.24 20.14
N SER A 193 -8.57 32.96 19.96
CA SER A 193 -9.38 32.06 19.10
C SER A 193 -10.00 30.85 19.84
N GLU A 194 -9.92 30.78 21.16
CA GLU A 194 -10.42 29.66 21.96
C GLU A 194 -11.95 29.54 22.09
N GLN A 195 -12.73 30.50 21.61
CA GLN A 195 -14.19 30.45 21.78
C GLN A 195 -14.92 29.51 20.82
N ASN A 196 -14.28 29.05 19.73
CA ASN A 196 -14.93 28.17 18.75
C ASN A 196 -14.56 26.66 18.90
N PHE A 197 -13.70 26.29 19.85
CA PHE A 197 -13.27 24.89 20.01
C PHE A 197 -14.12 24.10 21.02
N LYS A 198 -14.95 24.75 21.84
CA LYS A 198 -15.71 24.07 22.93
C LYS A 198 -17.09 23.54 22.56
N SER A 199 -17.58 23.76 21.32
CA SER A 199 -18.91 23.28 20.91
C SER A 199 -18.93 22.01 20.06
N ALA A 200 -17.77 21.42 19.73
CA ALA A 200 -17.63 20.23 18.89
C ALA A 200 -17.34 18.93 19.67
N GLN A 201 -17.43 18.94 21.01
CA GLN A 201 -17.15 17.76 21.85
C GLN A 201 -18.41 17.00 22.29
N SER A 202 -19.31 16.66 21.38
CA SER A 202 -20.40 15.72 21.69
C SER A 202 -20.71 14.82 20.51
N SER A 203 -19.82 13.92 20.21
CA SER A 203 -19.89 12.57 19.65
C SER A 203 -18.52 12.24 19.07
N LEU A 204 -17.76 11.39 19.73
CA LEU A 204 -16.59 10.77 19.10
C LEU A 204 -17.08 10.12 17.81
N PRO A 205 -16.44 10.36 16.65
CA PRO A 205 -16.82 9.68 15.42
C PRO A 205 -16.73 8.18 15.68
N ILE A 206 -17.80 7.46 15.45
CA ILE A 206 -17.84 6.00 15.53
C ILE A 206 -16.73 5.53 14.59
N SER A 207 -15.72 4.88 15.12
CA SER A 207 -14.67 4.28 14.29
C SER A 207 -15.36 3.28 13.36
N LEU A 208 -15.40 3.57 12.06
CA LEU A 208 -16.01 2.70 11.06
C LEU A 208 -15.20 1.44 10.82
N GLY A 209 -14.00 1.34 11.41
CA GLY A 209 -13.13 0.19 11.27
C GLY A 209 -11.89 0.27 12.15
N ARG A 210 -11.07 -0.77 12.09
CA ARG A 210 -9.84 -0.96 12.84
C ARG A 210 -8.81 -1.77 12.05
N ASP A 211 -7.58 -1.72 12.47
CA ASP A 211 -6.55 -2.64 11.98
C ASP A 211 -6.81 -4.07 12.52
N ALA A 212 -6.30 -5.08 11.82
CA ALA A 212 -6.39 -6.46 12.27
C ALA A 212 -5.68 -6.64 13.62
N THR A 213 -6.19 -7.53 14.46
CA THR A 213 -5.55 -7.89 15.74
C THR A 213 -4.44 -8.92 15.51
N ASP A 214 -3.58 -9.12 16.54
CA ASP A 214 -2.54 -10.14 16.49
C ASP A 214 -3.16 -11.54 16.41
N GLU A 215 -4.30 -11.78 17.09
CA GLU A 215 -5.02 -13.04 17.04
C GLU A 215 -5.59 -13.32 15.62
N GLU A 216 -6.03 -12.30 14.89
CA GLU A 216 -6.49 -12.44 13.51
C GLU A 216 -5.33 -12.76 12.56
N LEU A 217 -4.15 -12.19 12.81
CA LEU A 217 -2.93 -12.52 12.06
C LEU A 217 -2.46 -13.95 12.38
N ASP A 218 -2.52 -14.37 13.64
CA ASP A 218 -2.17 -15.73 14.06
C ASP A 218 -3.14 -16.76 13.48
N PHE A 219 -4.44 -16.49 13.53
CA PHE A 219 -5.45 -17.31 12.86
C PHE A 219 -5.17 -17.47 11.35
N ALA A 220 -4.86 -16.36 10.66
CA ALA A 220 -4.52 -16.41 9.24
C ALA A 220 -3.24 -17.21 8.99
N HIS A 221 -2.26 -17.09 9.88
CA HIS A 221 -1.03 -17.87 9.81
C HIS A 221 -1.29 -19.37 9.95
N GLU A 222 -2.03 -19.78 10.97
CA GLU A 222 -2.39 -21.19 11.21
C GLU A 222 -3.18 -21.76 10.03
N PHE A 223 -4.18 -21.04 9.55
CA PHE A 223 -4.95 -21.43 8.36
C PHE A 223 -4.05 -21.66 7.13
N LEU A 224 -3.09 -20.78 6.89
CA LEU A 224 -2.16 -20.92 5.77
C LEU A 224 -1.19 -22.09 5.97
N GLN A 225 -0.72 -22.33 7.21
CA GLN A 225 0.11 -23.47 7.53
C GLN A 225 -0.62 -24.81 7.32
N GLU A 226 -1.91 -24.88 7.56
CA GLU A 226 -2.72 -26.05 7.30
C GLU A 226 -3.08 -26.23 5.82
N SER A 227 -3.37 -25.12 5.12
CA SER A 227 -3.99 -25.13 3.79
C SER A 227 -3.00 -25.13 2.64
N LEU A 228 -1.82 -24.49 2.79
CA LEU A 228 -0.82 -24.40 1.72
C LEU A 228 -0.11 -25.73 1.50
N PRO A 229 0.15 -26.13 0.24
CA PRO A 229 1.11 -27.17 -0.08
C PRO A 229 2.48 -26.89 0.55
N ALA A 230 3.18 -27.95 0.96
CA ALA A 230 4.46 -27.84 1.70
C ALA A 230 5.50 -26.99 0.95
N GLU A 231 5.54 -27.06 -0.39
CA GLU A 231 6.47 -26.29 -1.23
C GLU A 231 6.30 -24.77 -1.11
N PHE A 232 5.10 -24.28 -0.74
CA PHE A 232 4.82 -22.84 -0.62
C PHE A 232 4.94 -22.32 0.81
N LYS A 233 4.92 -23.20 1.83
CA LYS A 233 4.92 -22.76 3.24
C LYS A 233 6.10 -21.88 3.59
N ASP A 234 7.29 -22.19 3.06
CA ASP A 234 8.53 -21.46 3.36
C ASP A 234 9.12 -20.72 2.15
N SER A 235 8.63 -20.98 0.93
CA SER A 235 9.17 -20.37 -0.29
C SER A 235 8.57 -19.01 -0.62
N LEU A 236 7.37 -18.69 -0.12
CA LEU A 236 6.73 -17.39 -0.33
C LEU A 236 7.50 -16.27 0.38
N SER A 237 7.69 -15.12 -0.30
CA SER A 237 8.25 -13.93 0.32
C SER A 237 7.32 -13.39 1.42
N TYR A 238 7.87 -12.47 2.22
CA TYR A 238 7.10 -11.77 3.24
C TYR A 238 5.83 -11.12 2.69
N PHE A 239 5.94 -10.39 1.56
CA PHE A 239 4.81 -9.72 0.94
C PHE A 239 3.77 -10.70 0.39
N GLU A 240 4.22 -11.75 -0.33
CA GLU A 240 3.31 -12.78 -0.85
C GLU A 240 2.55 -13.51 0.25
N TYR A 241 3.25 -13.90 1.30
CA TYR A 241 2.62 -14.58 2.44
C TYR A 241 1.61 -13.70 3.14
N LEU A 242 1.95 -12.43 3.36
CA LEU A 242 1.04 -11.45 3.97
C LEU A 242 -0.17 -11.15 3.08
N THR A 243 0.01 -11.14 1.75
CA THR A 243 -1.09 -11.01 0.79
C THR A 243 -2.10 -12.16 0.93
N LEU A 244 -1.62 -13.41 1.10
CA LEU A 244 -2.50 -14.55 1.38
C LEU A 244 -3.15 -14.45 2.77
N ALA A 245 -2.41 -14.00 3.80
CA ALA A 245 -2.96 -13.81 5.14
C ALA A 245 -4.10 -12.76 5.13
N ALA A 246 -3.92 -11.65 4.40
CA ALA A 246 -4.98 -10.66 4.19
C ALA A 246 -6.19 -11.29 3.49
N ALA A 247 -6.00 -12.11 2.47
CA ALA A 247 -7.08 -12.81 1.77
C ALA A 247 -7.84 -13.78 2.71
N VAL A 248 -7.16 -14.47 3.63
CA VAL A 248 -7.80 -15.31 4.66
C VAL A 248 -8.70 -14.47 5.56
N ILE A 249 -8.22 -13.31 6.01
CA ILE A 249 -8.99 -12.41 6.90
C ILE A 249 -10.18 -11.79 6.15
N PHE A 250 -10.06 -11.53 4.85
CA PHE A 250 -11.09 -10.84 4.05
C PHE A 250 -12.13 -11.76 3.41
N LYS A 251 -11.99 -13.09 3.50
CA LYS A 251 -12.86 -14.06 2.79
C LYS A 251 -14.37 -13.87 3.02
N ASP A 252 -14.73 -13.32 4.20
CA ASP A 252 -16.10 -13.09 4.60
C ASP A 252 -16.56 -11.63 4.43
N CYS A 253 -15.67 -10.74 3.93
CA CYS A 253 -16.04 -9.37 3.61
C CYS A 253 -16.93 -9.28 2.36
N ASP A 254 -17.83 -8.29 2.35
CA ASP A 254 -18.64 -7.97 1.17
C ASP A 254 -17.76 -7.34 0.06
N TYR A 255 -16.73 -6.58 0.44
CA TYR A 255 -15.80 -5.91 -0.46
C TYR A 255 -14.35 -6.09 0.02
N CYS A 256 -13.45 -6.20 -0.95
CA CYS A 256 -12.01 -6.28 -0.69
C CYS A 256 -11.29 -5.18 -1.48
N VAL A 257 -10.71 -4.20 -0.79
CA VAL A 257 -9.90 -3.13 -1.37
C VAL A 257 -8.43 -3.52 -1.24
N ILE A 258 -7.77 -3.77 -2.36
CA ILE A 258 -6.44 -4.39 -2.38
C ILE A 258 -5.45 -3.44 -3.05
N GLU A 259 -4.50 -2.92 -2.30
CA GLU A 259 -3.41 -2.11 -2.81
C GLU A 259 -2.30 -3.00 -3.39
N ALA A 260 -1.85 -2.70 -4.63
CA ALA A 260 -0.66 -3.31 -5.19
C ALA A 260 0.59 -2.86 -4.40
N GLY A 261 1.44 -3.79 -4.04
CA GLY A 261 2.67 -3.49 -3.29
C GLY A 261 3.65 -2.69 -4.14
N MET A 262 4.11 -3.31 -5.22
CA MET A 262 5.06 -2.69 -6.15
C MET A 262 4.77 -3.14 -7.58
N GLY A 263 4.65 -2.18 -8.50
CA GLY A 263 4.36 -2.50 -9.90
C GLY A 263 2.89 -2.79 -10.14
N GLY A 264 2.61 -3.90 -10.78
CA GLY A 264 1.26 -4.33 -11.15
C GLY A 264 1.27 -5.70 -11.80
N GLU A 265 1.88 -5.87 -12.98
CA GLU A 265 1.82 -7.10 -13.78
C GLU A 265 2.21 -8.35 -12.99
N PHE A 266 3.30 -8.28 -12.25
CA PHE A 266 3.84 -9.40 -11.47
C PHE A 266 3.64 -9.24 -9.96
N ASP A 267 2.80 -8.28 -9.54
CA ASP A 267 2.47 -8.10 -8.14
C ASP A 267 1.58 -9.26 -7.65
N ALA A 268 1.83 -9.76 -6.45
CA ALA A 268 1.06 -10.84 -5.85
C ALA A 268 -0.45 -10.55 -5.88
N THR A 269 -0.83 -9.29 -5.60
CA THR A 269 -2.24 -8.87 -5.58
C THR A 269 -2.93 -8.96 -6.94
N SER A 270 -2.15 -9.01 -8.03
CA SER A 270 -2.70 -9.14 -9.39
C SER A 270 -3.24 -10.53 -9.71
N SER A 271 -2.94 -11.53 -8.87
CA SER A 271 -3.52 -12.88 -8.99
C SER A 271 -4.98 -12.97 -8.54
N PHE A 272 -5.48 -11.99 -7.80
CA PHE A 272 -6.89 -11.93 -7.41
C PHE A 272 -7.76 -11.48 -8.58
N GLY A 273 -8.87 -12.20 -8.83
CA GLY A 273 -9.90 -11.72 -9.76
C GLY A 273 -10.49 -10.41 -9.25
N ARG A 274 -10.66 -9.44 -10.14
CA ARG A 274 -11.08 -8.08 -9.77
C ARG A 274 -12.37 -7.65 -10.43
N THR A 275 -13.17 -6.90 -9.69
CA THR A 275 -14.39 -6.25 -10.18
C THR A 275 -14.05 -4.89 -10.82
N LEU A 276 -13.04 -4.19 -10.25
CA LEU A 276 -12.67 -2.85 -10.65
C LEU A 276 -11.18 -2.62 -10.43
N SER A 277 -10.53 -1.93 -11.37
CA SER A 277 -9.16 -1.43 -11.23
C SER A 277 -9.17 0.09 -11.03
N LEU A 278 -8.52 0.59 -9.99
CA LEU A 278 -8.33 2.02 -9.73
C LEU A 278 -6.87 2.37 -9.94
N PHE A 279 -6.61 3.45 -10.68
CA PHE A 279 -5.26 3.91 -10.94
C PHE A 279 -5.04 5.30 -10.36
N THR A 280 -4.21 5.38 -9.32
CA THR A 280 -3.70 6.64 -8.77
C THR A 280 -2.56 7.19 -9.65
N PRO A 281 -2.09 8.44 -9.46
CA PRO A 281 -1.03 9.01 -10.27
C PRO A 281 0.21 8.11 -10.36
N ILE A 282 0.73 7.96 -11.57
CA ILE A 282 1.92 7.17 -11.89
C ILE A 282 3.08 8.12 -12.18
N GLY A 283 4.19 7.92 -11.47
CA GLY A 283 5.44 8.64 -11.65
C GLY A 283 6.63 7.69 -11.57
N THR A 284 7.83 8.26 -11.69
CA THR A 284 9.08 7.51 -11.62
C THR A 284 9.34 7.05 -10.18
N ASP A 285 9.41 5.73 -9.99
CA ASP A 285 9.83 5.08 -8.75
C ASP A 285 10.25 3.64 -9.06
N HIS A 286 11.10 3.06 -8.22
CA HIS A 286 11.62 1.69 -8.38
C HIS A 286 12.25 1.44 -9.77
N LEU A 287 13.06 2.40 -10.25
CA LEU A 287 13.85 2.24 -11.47
C LEU A 287 14.69 0.96 -11.42
N GLY A 288 14.81 0.29 -12.54
CA GLY A 288 15.51 -1.00 -12.64
C GLY A 288 14.65 -2.22 -12.26
N MET A 289 13.62 -2.05 -11.41
CA MET A 289 12.70 -3.13 -11.07
C MET A 289 11.42 -3.09 -11.91
N LEU A 290 10.85 -1.89 -12.10
CA LEU A 290 9.60 -1.70 -12.86
C LEU A 290 9.84 -1.20 -14.30
N GLY A 291 11.04 -0.76 -14.60
CA GLY A 291 11.43 -0.23 -15.90
C GLY A 291 12.54 0.81 -15.78
N GLN A 292 13.11 1.21 -16.91
CA GLN A 292 14.21 2.18 -16.98
C GLN A 292 13.71 3.63 -17.15
N ASN A 293 12.43 3.80 -17.45
CA ASN A 293 11.81 5.11 -17.71
C ASN A 293 10.32 5.08 -17.31
N LEU A 294 9.68 6.24 -17.37
CA LEU A 294 8.28 6.41 -17.01
C LEU A 294 7.34 5.58 -17.89
N GLU A 295 7.63 5.43 -19.18
CA GLU A 295 6.83 4.64 -20.12
C GLU A 295 6.77 3.17 -19.68
N GLN A 296 7.90 2.56 -19.35
CA GLN A 296 7.98 1.16 -18.92
C GLN A 296 7.30 0.97 -17.57
N ILE A 297 7.53 1.87 -16.62
CA ILE A 297 6.87 1.85 -15.30
C ILE A 297 5.35 1.95 -15.46
N ALA A 298 4.89 2.89 -16.31
CA ALA A 298 3.47 3.06 -16.57
C ALA A 298 2.86 1.81 -17.22
N HIS A 299 3.54 1.22 -18.20
CA HIS A 299 3.10 -0.01 -18.85
C HIS A 299 2.95 -1.15 -17.84
N THR A 300 3.98 -1.42 -17.03
CA THR A 300 3.97 -2.50 -16.02
C THR A 300 2.80 -2.35 -15.02
N LYS A 301 2.44 -1.11 -14.69
CA LYS A 301 1.30 -0.84 -13.80
C LYS A 301 -0.04 -0.95 -14.52
N LEU A 302 -0.16 -0.35 -15.70
CA LEU A 302 -1.43 -0.21 -16.42
C LEU A 302 -1.86 -1.48 -17.16
N ILE A 303 -0.92 -2.37 -17.53
CA ILE A 303 -1.25 -3.65 -18.17
C ILE A 303 -2.12 -4.55 -17.28
N THR A 304 -2.19 -4.27 -15.98
CA THR A 304 -3.09 -4.95 -15.04
C THR A 304 -4.55 -4.58 -15.21
N MET A 305 -4.91 -3.55 -15.98
CA MET A 305 -6.30 -3.24 -16.28
C MET A 305 -7.07 -4.49 -16.69
N ASP A 306 -8.28 -4.62 -16.17
CA ASP A 306 -9.26 -5.61 -16.60
C ASP A 306 -10.42 -4.88 -17.32
N LYS A 307 -11.62 -5.43 -17.28
CA LYS A 307 -12.79 -4.91 -18.02
C LYS A 307 -13.17 -3.49 -17.64
N GLU A 308 -13.01 -3.13 -16.35
CA GLU A 308 -13.44 -1.86 -15.79
C GLU A 308 -12.27 -1.17 -15.09
N ALA A 309 -11.99 0.07 -15.44
CA ALA A 309 -10.91 0.87 -14.86
C ALA A 309 -11.31 2.33 -14.66
N ILE A 310 -10.87 2.91 -13.53
CA ILE A 310 -11.03 4.34 -13.25
C ILE A 310 -9.64 4.93 -12.99
N LEU A 311 -9.31 6.01 -13.69
CA LEU A 311 -8.08 6.78 -13.50
C LEU A 311 -8.32 7.99 -12.60
N SER A 312 -7.29 8.34 -11.84
CA SER A 312 -7.18 9.67 -11.23
C SER A 312 -7.06 10.74 -12.32
N ASP A 313 -7.73 11.86 -12.13
CA ASP A 313 -7.65 13.03 -13.03
C ASP A 313 -6.25 13.70 -13.02
N GLU A 314 -5.42 13.40 -12.02
CA GLU A 314 -4.02 13.87 -11.93
C GLU A 314 -3.03 12.96 -12.69
N MET A 315 -3.51 12.06 -13.54
CA MET A 315 -2.64 11.22 -14.37
C MET A 315 -1.90 12.10 -15.40
N SER A 316 -0.57 12.05 -15.37
CA SER A 316 0.25 12.82 -16.33
C SER A 316 0.16 12.25 -17.75
N GLU A 317 0.59 13.05 -18.74
CA GLU A 317 0.41 12.76 -20.18
C GLU A 317 0.93 11.38 -20.60
N VAL A 318 2.14 11.01 -20.18
CA VAL A 318 2.76 9.73 -20.59
C VAL A 318 1.99 8.52 -20.08
N PRO A 319 1.72 8.36 -18.77
CA PRO A 319 0.88 7.27 -18.27
C PRO A 319 -0.53 7.30 -18.86
N LEU A 320 -1.12 8.47 -19.07
CA LEU A 320 -2.46 8.58 -19.66
C LEU A 320 -2.51 8.00 -21.06
N ARG A 321 -1.56 8.36 -21.92
CA ARG A 321 -1.45 7.83 -23.29
C ARG A 321 -1.32 6.30 -23.28
N ILE A 322 -0.50 5.76 -22.36
CA ILE A 322 -0.31 4.31 -22.24
C ILE A 322 -1.60 3.64 -21.71
N ALA A 323 -2.30 4.28 -20.76
CA ALA A 323 -3.59 3.78 -20.28
C ALA A 323 -4.62 3.64 -21.40
N GLN A 324 -4.74 4.65 -22.25
CA GLN A 324 -5.65 4.64 -23.40
C GLN A 324 -5.29 3.53 -24.39
N GLN A 325 -4.00 3.37 -24.72
CA GLN A 325 -3.52 2.30 -25.62
C GLN A 325 -3.83 0.90 -25.07
N ILE A 326 -3.57 0.67 -23.77
CA ILE A 326 -3.84 -0.62 -23.12
C ILE A 326 -5.36 -0.86 -23.03
N ALA A 327 -6.14 0.17 -22.71
CA ALA A 327 -7.60 0.05 -22.64
C ALA A 327 -8.20 -0.34 -24.00
N GLU A 328 -7.73 0.28 -25.09
CA GLU A 328 -8.15 -0.08 -26.46
C GLU A 328 -7.77 -1.53 -26.79
N GLN A 329 -6.52 -1.94 -26.50
CA GLN A 329 -6.03 -3.30 -26.80
C GLN A 329 -6.80 -4.38 -26.03
N LYS A 330 -7.20 -4.09 -24.77
CA LYS A 330 -7.86 -5.05 -23.89
C LYS A 330 -9.40 -4.96 -23.91
N GLY A 331 -9.95 -3.95 -24.58
CA GLY A 331 -11.37 -3.65 -24.55
C GLY A 331 -11.85 -3.20 -23.15
N THR A 332 -10.99 -2.50 -22.40
CA THR A 332 -11.30 -1.98 -21.05
C THR A 332 -12.18 -0.75 -21.15
N HIS A 333 -13.24 -0.68 -20.37
CA HIS A 333 -14.03 0.53 -20.16
C HIS A 333 -13.26 1.47 -19.22
N LEU A 334 -12.53 2.41 -19.79
CA LEU A 334 -11.71 3.38 -19.07
C LEU A 334 -12.50 4.65 -18.79
N ARG A 335 -12.51 5.11 -17.53
CA ARG A 335 -13.18 6.35 -17.08
C ARG A 335 -12.23 7.19 -16.24
N PHE A 336 -12.53 8.49 -16.13
CA PHE A 336 -11.90 9.37 -15.14
C PHE A 336 -12.78 9.53 -13.91
N ALA A 337 -12.15 9.80 -12.76
CA ALA A 337 -12.89 9.93 -11.51
C ALA A 337 -13.93 11.05 -11.56
N THR A 338 -13.57 12.21 -12.14
CA THR A 338 -14.48 13.37 -12.24
C THR A 338 -15.65 13.15 -13.21
N GLU A 339 -15.56 12.24 -14.15
CA GLU A 339 -16.68 11.90 -15.06
C GLU A 339 -17.85 11.23 -14.32
N LEU A 340 -17.55 10.53 -13.23
CA LEU A 340 -18.53 9.83 -12.42
C LEU A 340 -19.13 10.69 -11.30
N LEU A 341 -18.48 11.83 -10.99
CA LEU A 341 -18.86 12.71 -9.90
C LEU A 341 -19.50 13.99 -10.42
N SER A 342 -20.65 14.38 -9.84
CA SER A 342 -21.27 15.67 -10.10
C SER A 342 -20.40 16.83 -9.59
N LYS A 343 -20.58 18.02 -10.15
CA LYS A 343 -19.88 19.24 -9.68
C LYS A 343 -20.15 19.52 -8.19
N SER A 344 -21.34 19.20 -7.70
CA SER A 344 -21.67 19.33 -6.27
C SER A 344 -20.85 18.39 -5.41
N GLU A 345 -20.70 17.13 -5.82
CA GLU A 345 -19.88 16.15 -5.10
C GLU A 345 -18.39 16.53 -5.12
N GLN A 346 -17.89 17.02 -6.23
CA GLN A 346 -16.51 17.54 -6.33
C GLN A 346 -16.27 18.71 -5.37
N ALA A 347 -17.24 19.63 -5.24
CA ALA A 347 -17.16 20.74 -4.28
C ALA A 347 -17.20 20.24 -2.82
N GLN A 348 -18.08 19.30 -2.50
CA GLN A 348 -18.15 18.69 -1.16
C GLN A 348 -16.87 17.92 -0.80
N ILE A 349 -16.21 17.26 -1.76
CA ILE A 349 -14.91 16.61 -1.57
C ILE A 349 -13.85 17.65 -1.16
N ALA A 350 -13.78 18.77 -1.88
CA ALA A 350 -12.84 19.83 -1.57
C ALA A 350 -13.11 20.44 -0.18
N GLU A 351 -14.39 20.68 0.15
CA GLU A 351 -14.80 21.17 1.48
C GLU A 351 -14.46 20.16 2.59
N PHE A 352 -14.73 18.88 2.39
CA PHE A 352 -14.35 17.82 3.34
C PHE A 352 -12.84 17.79 3.60
N CYS A 353 -12.02 17.86 2.56
CA CYS A 353 -10.57 17.89 2.72
C CYS A 353 -10.11 19.14 3.47
N ALA A 354 -10.65 20.30 3.15
CA ALA A 354 -10.34 21.55 3.84
C ALA A 354 -10.76 21.53 5.32
N HIS A 355 -11.98 21.05 5.61
CA HIS A 355 -12.50 20.93 6.98
C HIS A 355 -11.64 20.01 7.86
N ASN A 356 -11.10 18.94 7.28
CA ASN A 356 -10.26 17.97 7.98
C ASN A 356 -8.76 18.29 7.91
N ASN A 357 -8.37 19.50 7.45
CA ASN A 357 -6.98 19.92 7.27
C ASN A 357 -6.13 18.94 6.44
N LEU A 358 -6.76 18.27 5.48
CA LEU A 358 -6.07 17.36 4.56
C LEU A 358 -5.39 18.16 3.44
N PRO A 359 -4.18 17.75 3.00
CA PRO A 359 -3.50 18.37 1.88
C PRO A 359 -4.30 18.23 0.58
N LYS A 360 -4.16 19.19 -0.35
CA LYS A 360 -4.98 19.25 -1.57
C LYS A 360 -4.87 18.02 -2.46
N PHE A 361 -3.72 17.33 -2.48
CA PHE A 361 -3.59 16.09 -3.23
C PHE A 361 -4.50 14.96 -2.71
N GLN A 362 -5.05 15.07 -1.49
CA GLN A 362 -6.05 14.13 -1.00
C GLN A 362 -7.43 14.32 -1.65
N ILE A 363 -7.70 15.47 -2.26
CA ILE A 363 -8.94 15.72 -3.02
C ILE A 363 -9.04 14.69 -4.16
N SER A 364 -7.97 14.52 -4.91
CA SER A 364 -7.90 13.56 -6.02
C SER A 364 -8.01 12.10 -5.54
N ASN A 365 -7.38 11.76 -4.41
CA ASN A 365 -7.48 10.43 -3.82
C ASN A 365 -8.91 10.11 -3.34
N LEU A 366 -9.57 11.07 -2.69
CA LEU A 366 -10.95 10.91 -2.24
C LEU A 366 -11.92 10.89 -3.44
N ALA A 367 -11.69 11.72 -4.46
CA ALA A 367 -12.49 11.71 -5.68
C ALA A 367 -12.44 10.33 -6.39
N LEU A 368 -11.25 9.74 -6.51
CA LEU A 368 -11.09 8.41 -7.09
C LEU A 368 -11.81 7.33 -6.25
N ALA A 369 -11.75 7.42 -4.92
CA ALA A 369 -12.46 6.51 -4.03
C ALA A 369 -13.99 6.64 -4.18
N LEU A 370 -14.54 7.87 -4.24
CA LEU A 370 -15.98 8.08 -4.38
C LEU A 370 -16.49 7.81 -5.80
N ALA A 371 -15.66 7.99 -6.81
CA ALA A 371 -15.96 7.52 -8.17
C ALA A 371 -16.13 5.98 -8.20
N ALA A 372 -15.32 5.23 -7.45
CA ALA A 372 -15.51 3.80 -7.29
C ALA A 372 -16.83 3.46 -6.59
N MET A 373 -17.25 4.21 -5.56
CA MET A 373 -18.57 4.04 -4.92
C MET A 373 -19.71 4.24 -5.93
N LYS A 374 -19.63 5.25 -6.79
CA LYS A 374 -20.59 5.49 -7.87
C LYS A 374 -20.63 4.33 -8.87
N PHE A 375 -19.47 3.88 -9.32
CA PHE A 375 -19.37 2.73 -10.22
C PHE A 375 -20.02 1.47 -9.62
N LEU A 376 -19.78 1.22 -8.34
CA LEU A 376 -20.34 0.09 -7.61
C LEU A 376 -21.83 0.28 -7.25
N ASN A 377 -22.42 1.42 -7.63
CA ASN A 377 -23.79 1.80 -7.29
C ASN A 377 -24.07 1.79 -5.76
N LEU A 378 -23.06 2.16 -4.97
CA LEU A 378 -23.17 2.30 -3.52
C LEU A 378 -23.49 3.74 -3.15
N LYS A 379 -24.49 3.90 -2.27
CA LYS A 379 -24.87 5.21 -1.72
C LYS A 379 -23.85 5.63 -0.66
N PHE A 380 -23.49 6.89 -0.65
CA PHE A 380 -22.61 7.47 0.35
C PHE A 380 -23.01 8.93 0.64
N GLU A 381 -22.63 9.37 1.84
CA GLU A 381 -22.74 10.77 2.27
C GLU A 381 -21.34 11.23 2.71
N ILE A 382 -20.77 12.23 2.03
CA ILE A 382 -19.41 12.71 2.30
C ILE A 382 -19.27 13.21 3.75
N SER A 383 -20.31 13.81 4.29
CA SER A 383 -20.38 14.30 5.69
C SER A 383 -20.29 13.19 6.74
N GLN A 384 -20.52 11.93 6.37
CA GLN A 384 -20.44 10.77 7.26
C GLN A 384 -19.07 10.07 7.21
N LEU A 385 -18.20 10.51 6.32
CA LEU A 385 -16.86 9.94 6.23
C LEU A 385 -16.01 10.36 7.43
N PRO A 386 -15.27 9.42 8.06
CA PRO A 386 -14.29 9.80 9.07
C PRO A 386 -13.08 10.49 8.41
N PRO A 387 -12.33 11.28 9.17
CA PRO A 387 -11.04 11.78 8.72
C PRO A 387 -10.11 10.64 8.28
N LEU A 388 -9.15 10.95 7.40
CA LEU A 388 -8.15 9.98 6.97
C LEU A 388 -7.25 9.60 8.16
N ASN A 389 -7.30 8.34 8.58
CA ASN A 389 -6.55 7.82 9.72
C ASN A 389 -5.27 7.07 9.29
N LEU A 390 -4.56 7.57 8.27
CA LEU A 390 -3.26 7.05 7.86
C LEU A 390 -2.15 7.99 8.31
N ARG A 391 -1.18 7.42 9.02
CA ARG A 391 -0.01 8.15 9.51
C ARG A 391 0.91 8.61 8.37
N GLY A 392 1.60 9.73 8.57
CA GLY A 392 2.62 10.20 7.65
C GLY A 392 2.09 10.66 6.28
N ARG A 393 0.93 11.30 6.22
CA ARG A 393 0.35 11.89 4.99
C ARG A 393 0.16 13.39 5.17
N MET A 394 1.26 14.14 5.16
CA MET A 394 1.33 15.55 5.59
C MET A 394 0.73 15.74 6.99
N GLU A 395 0.88 14.74 7.84
CA GLU A 395 0.36 14.69 9.20
C GLU A 395 0.96 15.80 10.06
N VAL A 396 0.11 16.51 10.79
CA VAL A 396 0.51 17.58 11.71
C VAL A 396 0.81 17.00 13.07
N LEU A 397 2.08 16.99 13.49
CA LEU A 397 2.52 16.53 14.81
C LEU A 397 2.62 17.67 15.83
N ALA A 398 2.81 18.89 15.36
CA ALA A 398 2.81 20.12 16.15
C ALA A 398 2.43 21.29 15.22
N PRO A 399 2.09 22.46 15.75
CA PRO A 399 1.68 23.63 14.92
C PRO A 399 2.66 23.97 13.80
N ASN A 400 3.95 23.75 14.03
CA ASN A 400 5.04 24.04 13.11
C ASN A 400 5.79 22.77 12.61
N LEU A 401 5.22 21.58 12.78
CA LEU A 401 5.85 20.31 12.42
C LEU A 401 4.91 19.39 11.67
N ARG A 402 5.30 19.03 10.45
CA ARG A 402 4.59 18.08 9.61
C ARG A 402 5.49 16.90 9.25
N VAL A 403 4.87 15.75 9.00
CA VAL A 403 5.58 14.54 8.54
C VAL A 403 4.89 13.96 7.31
N ASP A 404 5.67 13.49 6.34
CA ASP A 404 5.17 12.79 5.16
C ASP A 404 6.14 11.67 4.74
N VAL A 405 5.60 10.51 4.44
CA VAL A 405 6.38 9.30 4.06
C VAL A 405 6.81 9.28 2.60
N GLY A 406 6.54 10.33 1.85
CA GLY A 406 6.95 10.47 0.46
C GLY A 406 8.46 10.32 0.30
N HIS A 407 8.89 9.73 -0.83
CA HIS A 407 10.28 9.37 -1.04
C HIS A 407 10.67 9.34 -2.53
N ASN A 408 9.83 9.89 -3.39
CA ASN A 408 10.05 10.00 -4.83
C ASN A 408 9.72 11.41 -5.33
N GLU A 409 10.09 11.70 -6.57
CA GLU A 409 9.93 13.01 -7.16
C GLU A 409 8.46 13.46 -7.23
N LEU A 410 7.53 12.54 -7.57
CA LEU A 410 6.10 12.86 -7.64
C LEU A 410 5.55 13.28 -6.27
N ALA A 411 5.94 12.59 -5.17
CA ALA A 411 5.58 13.00 -3.81
C ALA A 411 6.18 14.35 -3.45
N ALA A 412 7.46 14.57 -3.81
CA ALA A 412 8.14 15.85 -3.56
C ALA A 412 7.43 17.02 -4.28
N GLN A 413 6.94 16.81 -5.52
CA GLN A 413 6.16 17.82 -6.25
C GLN A 413 4.84 18.17 -5.54
N GLN A 414 4.11 17.17 -5.06
CA GLN A 414 2.84 17.38 -4.34
C GLN A 414 3.08 18.13 -3.02
N VAL A 415 4.07 17.69 -2.25
CA VAL A 415 4.44 18.30 -0.97
C VAL A 415 4.98 19.73 -1.14
N ALA A 416 5.81 20.01 -2.16
CA ALA A 416 6.31 21.35 -2.43
C ALA A 416 5.19 22.35 -2.73
N ARG A 417 4.19 21.93 -3.51
CA ARG A 417 2.99 22.77 -3.76
C ARG A 417 2.23 23.05 -2.47
N GLU A 418 2.00 22.03 -1.67
CA GLU A 418 1.29 22.14 -0.40
C GLU A 418 2.02 23.07 0.58
N ILE A 419 3.33 22.93 0.74
CA ILE A 419 4.17 23.80 1.57
C ILE A 419 4.11 25.26 1.11
N THR A 420 4.15 25.49 -0.21
CA THR A 420 4.03 26.84 -0.78
C THR A 420 2.71 27.52 -0.39
N GLU A 421 1.61 26.76 -0.43
CA GLU A 421 0.29 27.26 -0.09
C GLU A 421 0.11 27.48 1.42
N ILE A 422 0.51 26.50 2.24
CA ILE A 422 0.37 26.59 3.71
C ILE A 422 1.17 27.76 4.27
N TYR A 423 2.40 27.95 3.80
CA TYR A 423 3.31 28.94 4.40
C TYR A 423 3.51 30.20 3.56
N GLY A 424 2.71 30.39 2.49
CA GLY A 424 2.70 31.63 1.71
C GLY A 424 4.07 31.99 1.10
N GLY A 425 4.89 30.99 0.76
CA GLY A 425 6.24 31.19 0.21
C GLY A 425 7.34 31.29 1.26
N LYS A 426 7.05 31.24 2.58
CA LYS A 426 8.08 31.07 3.62
C LYS A 426 8.73 29.70 3.44
N LYS A 427 10.07 29.66 3.46
CA LYS A 427 10.83 28.41 3.38
C LYS A 427 10.84 27.67 4.70
N ILE A 428 10.96 26.34 4.62
CA ILE A 428 10.92 25.43 5.76
C ILE A 428 12.28 24.79 6.00
N VAL A 429 12.45 24.24 7.19
CA VAL A 429 13.53 23.31 7.52
C VAL A 429 13.10 21.91 7.15
N LEU A 430 13.86 21.25 6.27
CA LEU A 430 13.61 19.89 5.87
C LEU A 430 14.42 18.93 6.74
N ILE A 431 13.77 18.09 7.51
CA ILE A 431 14.39 16.96 8.20
C ILE A 431 14.30 15.76 7.25
N TYR A 432 15.49 15.31 6.78
CA TYR A 432 15.56 14.40 5.64
C TYR A 432 16.52 13.24 5.86
N ASN A 433 16.17 12.11 5.33
CA ASN A 433 17.08 11.01 4.98
C ASN A 433 16.39 10.10 3.95
N ALA A 434 17.17 9.30 3.23
CA ALA A 434 16.65 8.40 2.19
C ALA A 434 17.53 7.16 2.04
N PHE A 435 16.99 6.13 1.40
CA PHE A 435 17.73 4.93 1.05
C PHE A 435 18.45 5.10 -0.29
N ALA A 436 19.56 4.35 -0.46
CA ALA A 436 20.44 4.43 -1.62
C ALA A 436 19.76 4.07 -2.97
N ASP A 437 18.64 3.31 -2.92
CA ASP A 437 17.83 2.94 -4.10
C ASP A 437 16.91 4.06 -4.62
N LYS A 438 16.89 5.24 -3.98
CA LYS A 438 16.02 6.35 -4.33
C LYS A 438 16.75 7.45 -5.12
N ASP A 439 16.03 8.12 -6.01
CA ASP A 439 16.55 9.29 -6.73
C ASP A 439 16.52 10.54 -5.83
N VAL A 440 17.52 10.57 -4.93
CA VAL A 440 17.70 11.67 -3.98
C VAL A 440 17.86 13.02 -4.67
N ALA A 441 18.57 13.03 -5.82
CA ALA A 441 18.84 14.28 -6.54
C ALA A 441 17.57 14.89 -7.13
N ALA A 442 16.68 14.07 -7.69
CA ALA A 442 15.39 14.54 -8.19
C ALA A 442 14.50 15.06 -7.06
N VAL A 443 14.41 14.31 -5.96
CA VAL A 443 13.63 14.72 -4.77
C VAL A 443 14.10 16.06 -4.21
N LEU A 444 15.39 16.21 -3.93
CA LEU A 444 15.93 17.43 -3.33
C LEU A 444 15.86 18.63 -4.29
N ARG A 445 16.06 18.41 -5.60
CA ARG A 445 15.87 19.46 -6.61
C ARG A 445 14.44 19.98 -6.63
N THR A 446 13.47 19.08 -6.52
CA THR A 446 12.05 19.41 -6.50
C THR A 446 11.65 20.18 -5.24
N LEU A 447 12.23 19.84 -4.08
CA LEU A 447 11.95 20.52 -2.81
C LEU A 447 12.76 21.82 -2.63
N ALA A 448 13.87 22.03 -3.36
CA ALA A 448 14.77 23.17 -3.21
C ALA A 448 14.09 24.56 -3.16
N PRO A 449 13.03 24.85 -3.96
CA PRO A 449 12.35 26.14 -3.92
C PRO A 449 11.74 26.47 -2.56
N VAL A 450 11.28 25.46 -1.82
CA VAL A 450 10.54 25.62 -0.54
C VAL A 450 11.41 25.33 0.69
N VAL A 451 12.66 24.88 0.51
CA VAL A 451 13.57 24.50 1.60
C VAL A 451 14.58 25.62 1.86
N GLU A 452 14.74 26.00 3.13
CA GLU A 452 15.77 26.93 3.60
C GLU A 452 17.09 26.20 3.88
N ARG A 453 17.00 25.10 4.64
CA ARG A 453 18.12 24.21 4.96
C ARG A 453 17.64 22.79 5.18
N VAL A 454 18.56 21.85 5.15
CA VAL A 454 18.29 20.43 5.43
C VAL A 454 19.01 20.00 6.69
N GLU A 455 18.28 19.32 7.58
CA GLU A 455 18.84 18.65 8.74
C GLU A 455 18.71 17.13 8.54
N ILE A 456 19.87 16.44 8.49
CA ILE A 456 19.95 15.01 8.19
C ILE A 456 19.69 14.24 9.48
N PHE A 457 18.54 13.55 9.54
CA PHE A 457 18.16 12.69 10.66
C PHE A 457 18.75 11.29 10.46
N ASN A 458 19.73 10.93 11.28
CA ASN A 458 20.37 9.63 11.22
C ASN A 458 19.60 8.61 12.05
N TYR A 459 19.35 7.44 11.43
CA TYR A 459 18.74 6.28 12.05
C TYR A 459 19.29 5.01 11.37
N GLU A 460 19.16 3.88 12.03
CA GLU A 460 19.65 2.59 11.52
C GLU A 460 18.50 1.71 11.07
N VAL A 461 18.66 1.03 9.94
CA VAL A 461 17.77 -0.01 9.43
C VAL A 461 18.63 -1.19 9.01
N ALA A 462 18.31 -2.38 9.53
CA ALA A 462 19.17 -3.56 9.41
C ALA A 462 19.47 -4.00 7.97
N ASP A 463 18.55 -3.81 7.02
CA ASP A 463 18.61 -4.46 5.69
C ASP A 463 18.66 -3.46 4.52
N ARG A 464 18.92 -2.17 4.78
CA ARG A 464 18.92 -1.14 3.74
C ARG A 464 20.05 -0.11 3.94
N GLU A 465 20.71 0.19 2.84
CA GLU A 465 21.77 1.21 2.80
C GLU A 465 21.17 2.62 2.72
N MET A 466 21.73 3.54 3.51
CA MET A 466 21.36 4.95 3.51
C MET A 466 22.08 5.71 2.40
N ALA A 467 21.41 6.70 1.82
CA ALA A 467 21.94 7.52 0.71
C ALA A 467 22.86 8.66 1.18
N ALA A 468 23.58 8.53 2.29
CA ALA A 468 24.31 9.65 2.94
C ALA A 468 25.17 10.48 1.99
N GLU A 469 26.04 9.82 1.18
CA GLU A 469 26.89 10.52 0.21
C GLU A 469 26.10 11.17 -0.94
N ALA A 470 25.02 10.50 -1.42
CA ALA A 470 24.19 11.04 -2.49
C ALA A 470 23.40 12.27 -2.01
N ILE A 471 22.93 12.27 -0.76
CA ILE A 471 22.27 13.40 -0.10
C ILE A 471 23.25 14.59 -0.04
N THR A 472 24.44 14.40 0.53
CA THR A 472 25.44 15.47 0.66
C THR A 472 25.80 16.05 -0.70
N ARG A 473 26.13 15.20 -1.70
CA ARG A 473 26.46 15.66 -3.06
C ARG A 473 25.32 16.45 -3.72
N ALA A 474 24.08 16.02 -3.54
CA ALA A 474 22.93 16.71 -4.11
C ALA A 474 22.71 18.07 -3.43
N LEU A 475 22.82 18.16 -2.11
CA LEU A 475 22.68 19.41 -1.36
C LEU A 475 23.77 20.41 -1.68
N ASP A 476 25.03 19.96 -1.81
CA ASP A 476 26.17 20.80 -2.22
C ASP A 476 25.97 21.37 -3.63
N ALA A 477 25.55 20.53 -4.59
CA ALA A 477 25.25 20.94 -5.96
C ALA A 477 24.10 21.96 -6.04
N LEU A 478 23.10 21.85 -5.19
CA LEU A 478 21.97 22.76 -5.07
C LEU A 478 22.28 23.99 -4.19
N LYS A 479 23.43 24.01 -3.53
CA LYS A 479 23.86 25.05 -2.56
C LYS A 479 22.84 25.24 -1.42
N ILE A 480 22.23 24.14 -0.96
CA ILE A 480 21.32 24.14 0.18
C ILE A 480 22.14 23.90 1.45
N PRO A 481 22.10 24.81 2.44
CA PRO A 481 22.76 24.60 3.73
C PRO A 481 22.27 23.29 4.38
N HIS A 482 23.20 22.50 4.92
CA HIS A 482 22.83 21.24 5.57
C HIS A 482 23.71 20.89 6.75
N SER A 483 23.19 20.15 7.71
CA SER A 483 23.89 19.66 8.89
C SER A 483 23.21 18.41 9.43
N PRO A 484 23.88 17.62 10.28
CA PRO A 484 23.20 16.60 11.07
C PRO A 484 22.09 17.23 11.94
N PHE A 485 20.96 16.54 12.08
CA PHE A 485 19.89 16.94 12.99
C PHE A 485 20.35 16.82 14.44
N ARG A 486 20.26 17.90 15.21
CA ARG A 486 20.75 17.98 16.59
C ARG A 486 19.67 17.77 17.66
N GLY A 487 18.44 17.52 17.23
CA GLY A 487 17.34 17.28 18.15
C GLY A 487 16.70 18.55 18.72
N GLU A 488 16.84 19.67 18.03
CA GLU A 488 16.22 20.94 18.42
C GLU A 488 15.17 21.33 17.39
N LEU A 489 13.96 21.61 17.87
CA LEU A 489 12.87 22.16 17.08
C LEU A 489 12.53 23.55 17.62
N ARG A 490 12.71 24.58 16.83
CA ARG A 490 12.53 25.97 17.24
C ARG A 490 11.11 26.42 16.91
N ALA A 491 10.50 27.18 17.81
CA ALA A 491 9.11 27.60 17.67
C ALA A 491 8.86 28.63 16.54
N ASP A 492 9.91 29.32 16.09
CA ASP A 492 9.89 30.33 15.03
C ASP A 492 10.15 29.76 13.62
N GLU A 493 10.42 28.47 13.50
CA GLU A 493 10.70 27.77 12.26
C GLU A 493 9.62 26.74 11.93
N GLU A 494 9.44 26.47 10.64
CA GLU A 494 8.52 25.45 10.14
C GLU A 494 9.29 24.22 9.71
N TYR A 495 8.83 23.03 10.07
CA TYR A 495 9.54 21.78 9.84
C TYR A 495 8.70 20.81 9.01
N LEU A 496 9.38 20.13 8.09
CA LEU A 496 8.86 18.97 7.39
C LEU A 496 9.83 17.81 7.54
N VAL A 497 9.32 16.65 8.00
CA VAL A 497 10.03 15.36 7.95
C VAL A 497 9.59 14.64 6.68
N PHE A 498 10.53 14.33 5.78
CA PHE A 498 10.21 13.73 4.47
C PHE A 498 11.35 12.82 4.01
N GLY A 499 11.02 11.64 3.39
CA GLY A 499 12.04 10.81 2.75
C GLY A 499 11.80 9.30 2.81
N SER A 500 11.10 8.76 3.82
CA SER A 500 10.70 7.35 3.87
C SER A 500 9.74 7.06 5.01
N PHE A 501 9.09 5.89 4.98
CA PHE A 501 8.31 5.39 6.12
C PHE A 501 9.18 5.20 7.36
N HIS A 502 10.36 4.62 7.22
CA HIS A 502 11.28 4.42 8.34
C HIS A 502 11.80 5.74 8.94
N LEU A 503 12.02 6.76 8.12
CA LEU A 503 12.39 8.08 8.64
C LEU A 503 11.26 8.63 9.52
N VAL A 504 10.03 8.60 9.03
CA VAL A 504 8.86 9.11 9.77
C VAL A 504 8.63 8.31 11.05
N GLU A 505 8.69 6.99 10.99
CA GLU A 505 8.61 6.10 12.16
C GLU A 505 9.65 6.47 13.23
N ASN A 506 10.93 6.46 12.86
CA ASN A 506 12.02 6.74 13.80
C ASN A 506 11.96 8.17 14.35
N PHE A 507 11.55 9.13 13.53
CA PHE A 507 11.39 10.51 13.98
C PHE A 507 10.24 10.66 14.98
N ILE A 508 9.10 10.02 14.74
CA ILE A 508 7.96 10.05 15.69
C ILE A 508 8.34 9.39 17.01
N LEU A 509 8.98 8.20 16.97
CA LEU A 509 9.47 7.53 18.18
C LEU A 509 10.47 8.40 18.94
N TRP A 510 11.40 9.07 18.23
CA TRP A 510 12.33 10.02 18.83
C TRP A 510 11.59 11.20 19.48
N LEU A 511 10.56 11.74 18.85
CA LEU A 511 9.76 12.86 19.36
C LEU A 511 8.96 12.46 20.60
N GLU A 512 8.34 11.27 20.61
CA GLU A 512 7.57 10.73 21.73
C GLU A 512 8.45 10.47 22.95
N ALA A 513 9.64 9.89 22.75
CA ALA A 513 10.59 9.64 23.84
C ALA A 513 11.07 10.92 24.56
N ARG A 514 10.89 12.11 23.98
CA ARG A 514 11.24 13.41 24.58
C ARG A 514 10.06 14.14 25.19
N ARG A 515 8.84 13.69 24.92
CA ARG A 515 7.61 14.25 25.50
C ARG A 515 7.17 13.52 26.78
N GLY A 516 7.65 12.27 27.00
CA GLY A 516 7.46 11.48 28.22
C GLY A 516 8.63 11.61 29.14
#